data_2c5c2051abac46ba2360bea1277d743d
#
_entry.id   2c5c2051abac46ba2360bea1277d743d
#
_cell.length_a   1.000
_cell.length_b   1.000
_cell.length_c   1.000
_cell.angle_alpha   90.00
_cell.angle_beta   90.00
_cell.angle_gamma   90.00
#
_symmetry.space_group_name_H-M   'P 1'
#
loop_
_entity.id
_entity.type
_entity.pdbx_description
1 polymer ?
#
loop_
_entity_poly.entity_id
_entity_poly.type
_entity_poly.pdbx_seq_one_letter_code
_entity_poly.pdbx_strand_id
1 'polypeptide(L)'
;YNTEKGDILTITPTVNQSINGKEFSYAWEINKTIYSNVKNLTHTCDDLGTFNARLIVTNEDGSEFFPFTINVNSPYEEGILIISNGEQGESMISFMRKEPDSGELISFVEEDCFSLNNPDTHFSAYVSDVTQSNGAVILACKGDDTANNPSMIYYINDKTFEVENIVN
;
A
#
# COMPACT_ATOMS: atom_id res chain seq x y z
N TYR A 1 12.62 2.50 9.18
CA TYR A 1 11.81 3.39 8.34
C TYR A 1 10.37 2.96 8.40
N ASN A 2 9.47 3.93 8.54
CA ASN A 2 8.03 3.71 8.45
C ASN A 2 7.54 4.41 7.17
N THR A 3 6.71 3.72 6.41
CA THR A 3 6.18 4.17 5.12
C THR A 3 4.82 3.51 4.87
N GLU A 4 4.13 3.87 3.83
CA GLU A 4 2.84 3.29 3.47
C GLU A 4 2.94 2.48 2.17
N LYS A 5 2.01 1.56 1.96
CA LYS A 5 1.89 0.82 0.69
C LYS A 5 1.71 1.82 -0.46
N GLY A 6 2.48 1.62 -1.52
CA GLY A 6 2.52 2.51 -2.68
C GLY A 6 3.59 3.62 -2.62
N ASP A 7 4.16 3.89 -1.44
CA ASP A 7 5.23 4.88 -1.31
C ASP A 7 6.53 4.45 -1.98
N ILE A 8 7.33 5.45 -2.34
CA ILE A 8 8.70 5.25 -2.82
C ILE A 8 9.67 5.67 -1.71
N LEU A 9 10.28 4.69 -1.04
CA LEU A 9 11.32 4.91 -0.05
C LEU A 9 12.66 5.19 -0.73
N THR A 10 13.23 6.36 -0.45
CA THR A 10 14.58 6.74 -0.93
C THR A 10 15.54 6.89 0.25
N ILE A 11 16.69 6.17 0.21
CA ILE A 11 17.72 6.27 1.23
C ILE A 11 19.04 6.66 0.56
N THR A 12 19.63 7.76 1.03
CA THR A 12 20.94 8.24 0.57
C THR A 12 21.95 8.10 1.71
N PRO A 13 22.84 7.08 1.70
CA PRO A 13 23.80 6.88 2.77
C PRO A 13 24.96 7.85 2.68
N THR A 14 25.41 8.33 3.85
CA THR A 14 26.69 9.01 3.99
C THR A 14 27.72 8.02 4.52
N VAL A 15 28.75 7.76 3.74
CA VAL A 15 29.81 6.81 4.10
C VAL A 15 31.11 7.60 4.29
N ASN A 16 31.75 7.45 5.46
CA ASN A 16 33.01 8.01 5.80
C ASN A 16 34.03 6.88 6.00
N GLN A 17 35.24 7.09 5.54
CA GLN A 17 36.37 6.16 5.77
C GLN A 17 37.54 6.88 6.42
N SER A 18 38.29 6.15 7.21
CA SER A 18 39.49 6.69 7.93
C SER A 18 40.65 6.96 7.00
N ILE A 19 40.72 6.26 5.87
CA ILE A 19 41.76 6.42 4.84
C ILE A 19 41.09 6.87 3.55
N ASN A 20 41.39 8.05 3.08
CA ASN A 20 40.81 8.61 1.86
C ASN A 20 41.33 7.91 0.60
N GLY A 21 40.52 7.89 -0.44
CA GLY A 21 40.88 7.47 -1.79
C GLY A 21 40.54 6.04 -2.17
N LYS A 22 39.90 5.26 -1.29
CA LYS A 22 39.38 3.92 -1.63
C LYS A 22 38.00 4.02 -2.25
N GLU A 23 37.74 3.24 -3.28
CA GLU A 23 36.42 3.13 -3.88
C GLU A 23 35.51 2.21 -3.07
N PHE A 24 34.22 2.54 -3.03
CA PHE A 24 33.19 1.72 -2.41
C PHE A 24 32.30 1.07 -3.44
N SER A 25 31.91 -0.17 -3.19
CA SER A 25 30.72 -0.79 -3.77
C SER A 25 29.62 -0.88 -2.72
N TYR A 26 28.38 -0.87 -3.19
CA TYR A 26 27.18 -0.88 -2.38
C TYR A 26 26.31 -2.06 -2.77
N ALA A 27 25.66 -2.68 -1.79
CA ALA A 27 24.59 -3.62 -2.04
C ALA A 27 23.48 -3.43 -0.99
N TRP A 28 22.26 -3.30 -1.45
CA TRP A 28 21.09 -3.25 -0.60
C TRP A 28 20.43 -4.61 -0.61
N GLU A 29 20.24 -5.18 0.57
CA GLU A 29 19.56 -6.45 0.75
C GLU A 29 18.25 -6.21 1.49
N ILE A 30 17.14 -6.78 0.96
CA ILE A 30 15.84 -6.78 1.58
C ILE A 30 15.39 -8.25 1.67
N ASN A 31 14.99 -8.68 2.87
CA ASN A 31 14.60 -10.06 3.15
C ASN A 31 15.62 -11.11 2.64
N LYS A 32 16.92 -10.83 2.85
CA LYS A 32 18.06 -11.69 2.45
C LYS A 32 18.28 -11.80 0.93
N THR A 33 17.63 -10.98 0.14
CA THR A 33 17.81 -10.92 -1.32
C THR A 33 18.42 -9.59 -1.71
N ILE A 34 19.44 -9.60 -2.58
CA ILE A 34 20.04 -8.37 -3.11
C ILE A 34 18.99 -7.68 -3.99
N TYR A 35 18.60 -6.49 -3.57
CA TYR A 35 17.62 -5.65 -4.26
C TYR A 35 18.28 -4.66 -5.22
N SER A 36 19.39 -4.04 -4.80
CA SER A 36 20.08 -3.00 -5.58
C SER A 36 21.58 -2.96 -5.26
N ASN A 37 22.40 -2.55 -6.25
CA ASN A 37 23.85 -2.37 -6.09
C ASN A 37 24.31 -0.92 -6.30
N VAL A 38 23.39 0.05 -6.32
CA VAL A 38 23.73 1.46 -6.43
C VAL A 38 23.83 2.12 -5.06
N LYS A 39 24.50 3.25 -4.96
CA LYS A 39 24.70 3.95 -3.68
C LYS A 39 23.37 4.31 -3.00
N ASN A 40 22.45 4.89 -3.75
CA ASN A 40 21.16 5.33 -3.23
C ASN A 40 20.10 4.24 -3.43
N LEU A 41 19.41 3.86 -2.37
CA LEU A 41 18.25 2.98 -2.50
C LEU A 41 17.05 3.78 -2.98
N THR A 42 16.33 3.23 -3.95
CA THR A 42 14.94 3.60 -4.30
C THR A 42 14.15 2.30 -4.28
N HIS A 43 13.16 2.22 -3.40
CA HIS A 43 12.35 1.01 -3.19
C HIS A 43 10.88 1.38 -3.18
N THR A 44 10.09 0.74 -4.04
CA THR A 44 8.64 0.86 -4.03
C THR A 44 8.07 -0.10 -3.01
N CYS A 45 7.24 0.40 -2.10
CA CYS A 45 6.69 -0.34 -0.98
C CYS A 45 5.35 -0.98 -1.38
N ASP A 46 5.39 -2.05 -2.19
CA ASP A 46 4.20 -2.68 -2.79
C ASP A 46 3.45 -3.60 -1.83
N ASP A 47 4.15 -4.22 -0.87
CA ASP A 47 3.60 -5.19 0.07
C ASP A 47 3.56 -4.65 1.49
N LEU A 48 2.46 -4.92 2.22
CA LEU A 48 2.33 -4.59 3.64
C LEU A 48 3.24 -5.48 4.51
N GLY A 49 3.76 -4.93 5.60
CA GLY A 49 4.48 -5.68 6.62
C GLY A 49 5.83 -5.10 7.02
N THR A 50 6.61 -5.90 7.74
CA THR A 50 7.95 -5.53 8.21
C THR A 50 9.01 -6.30 7.44
N PHE A 51 9.88 -5.59 6.78
CA PHE A 51 10.96 -6.11 5.96
C PHE A 51 12.30 -5.86 6.63
N ASN A 52 13.06 -6.94 6.87
CA ASN A 52 14.45 -6.82 7.33
C ASN A 52 15.33 -6.43 6.16
N ALA A 53 16.06 -5.34 6.32
CA ALA A 53 16.93 -4.82 5.29
C ALA A 53 18.33 -4.53 5.84
N ARG A 54 19.32 -4.47 4.97
CA ARG A 54 20.67 -3.99 5.28
C ARG A 54 21.35 -3.36 4.08
N LEU A 55 22.15 -2.34 4.35
CA LEU A 55 23.13 -1.85 3.42
C LEU A 55 24.44 -2.59 3.67
N ILE A 56 25.08 -3.05 2.61
CA ILE A 56 26.43 -3.63 2.59
C ILE A 56 27.32 -2.65 1.85
N VAL A 57 28.36 -2.17 2.52
CA VAL A 57 29.37 -1.30 1.92
C VAL A 57 30.68 -2.05 1.91
N THR A 58 31.28 -2.19 0.74
CA THR A 58 32.52 -2.97 0.55
C THR A 58 33.60 -2.11 -0.08
N ASN A 59 34.82 -2.23 0.43
CA ASN A 59 36.05 -1.74 -0.18
C ASN A 59 37.12 -2.85 -0.20
N GLU A 60 38.36 -2.54 -0.54
CA GLU A 60 39.44 -3.53 -0.60
C GLU A 60 39.81 -4.14 0.76
N ASP A 61 39.46 -3.49 1.88
CA ASP A 61 39.74 -3.99 3.24
C ASP A 61 38.63 -4.92 3.77
N GLY A 62 37.46 -4.95 3.13
CA GLY A 62 36.36 -5.80 3.54
C GLY A 62 34.97 -5.15 3.40
N SER A 63 33.98 -5.73 4.08
CA SER A 63 32.59 -5.30 4.03
C SER A 63 32.08 -4.94 5.41
N GLU A 64 31.30 -3.85 5.48
CA GLU A 64 30.54 -3.43 6.64
C GLU A 64 29.04 -3.56 6.37
N PHE A 65 28.26 -3.90 7.40
CA PHE A 65 26.85 -4.22 7.32
C PHE A 65 26.04 -3.28 8.21
N PHE A 66 25.05 -2.62 7.65
CA PHE A 66 24.19 -1.67 8.33
C PHE A 66 22.73 -2.17 8.28
N PRO A 67 22.29 -2.95 9.29
CA PRO A 67 20.93 -3.48 9.32
C PRO A 67 19.92 -2.40 9.71
N PHE A 68 18.72 -2.49 9.14
CA PHE A 68 17.54 -1.68 9.47
C PHE A 68 16.27 -2.43 9.13
N THR A 69 15.12 -1.84 9.48
CA THR A 69 13.80 -2.36 9.11
C THR A 69 13.03 -1.35 8.29
N ILE A 70 12.22 -1.84 7.37
CA ILE A 70 11.22 -1.08 6.62
C ILE A 70 9.85 -1.62 7.08
N ASN A 71 9.05 -0.76 7.70
CA ASN A 71 7.66 -1.07 8.07
C ASN A 71 6.75 -0.40 7.05
N VAL A 72 6.05 -1.19 6.28
CA VAL A 72 5.08 -0.72 5.28
C VAL A 72 3.67 -0.92 5.86
N ASN A 73 3.02 0.19 6.16
CA ASN A 73 1.70 0.22 6.77
C ASN A 73 0.61 0.39 5.70
N SER A 74 -0.62 0.04 6.07
CA SER A 74 -1.79 0.33 5.25
C SER A 74 -2.12 1.83 5.29
N PRO A 75 -2.43 2.48 4.16
CA PRO A 75 -3.02 3.81 4.17
C PRO A 75 -4.46 3.81 4.72
N TYR A 76 -5.09 2.64 4.83
CA TYR A 76 -6.48 2.42 5.28
C TYR A 76 -6.56 1.78 6.68
N GLU A 77 -5.57 2.01 7.55
CA GLU A 77 -5.45 1.34 8.86
C GLU A 77 -6.63 1.65 9.79
N GLU A 78 -6.92 2.95 9.98
CA GLU A 78 -8.05 3.43 10.77
C GLU A 78 -8.75 4.59 10.08
N GLY A 79 -10.09 4.55 10.03
CA GLY A 79 -10.86 5.63 9.42
C GLY A 79 -12.33 5.34 9.26
N ILE A 80 -12.98 6.13 8.42
CA ILE A 80 -14.38 5.99 8.04
C ILE A 80 -14.45 5.66 6.56
N LEU A 81 -15.05 4.53 6.25
CA LEU A 81 -15.44 4.16 4.90
C LEU A 81 -16.76 4.85 4.55
N ILE A 82 -16.78 5.56 3.44
CA ILE A 82 -17.96 6.26 2.93
C ILE A 82 -18.32 5.63 1.59
N ILE A 83 -19.56 5.15 1.51
CA ILE A 83 -20.12 4.61 0.28
C ILE A 83 -21.18 5.57 -0.22
N SER A 84 -21.09 5.94 -1.48
CA SER A 84 -22.04 6.83 -2.14
C SER A 84 -22.52 6.23 -3.45
N ASN A 85 -23.78 6.51 -3.76
CA ASN A 85 -24.36 6.23 -5.07
C ASN A 85 -24.70 7.55 -5.74
N GLY A 86 -24.29 7.76 -6.97
CA GLY A 86 -24.66 8.89 -7.80
C GLY A 86 -26.11 8.84 -8.24
N GLU A 87 -26.58 9.89 -8.90
CA GLU A 87 -27.98 10.00 -9.37
C GLU A 87 -28.36 8.91 -10.38
N GLN A 88 -27.41 8.42 -11.15
CA GLN A 88 -27.60 7.34 -12.12
C GLN A 88 -27.16 5.99 -11.59
N GLY A 89 -26.87 5.90 -10.29
CA GLY A 89 -26.53 4.66 -9.60
C GLY A 89 -25.04 4.33 -9.57
N GLU A 90 -24.17 5.21 -10.09
CA GLU A 90 -22.72 5.01 -9.99
C GLU A 90 -22.32 4.87 -8.53
N SER A 91 -21.64 3.79 -8.20
CA SER A 91 -21.15 3.54 -6.86
C SER A 91 -19.72 3.98 -6.69
N MET A 92 -19.42 4.58 -5.57
CA MET A 92 -18.08 5.04 -5.23
C MET A 92 -17.76 4.75 -3.76
N ILE A 93 -16.53 4.40 -3.49
CA ILE A 93 -16.02 4.20 -2.13
C ILE A 93 -14.95 5.25 -1.85
N SER A 94 -15.16 6.02 -0.80
CA SER A 94 -14.18 6.98 -0.29
C SER A 94 -13.72 6.61 1.11
N PHE A 95 -12.52 6.99 1.49
CA PHE A 95 -11.98 6.73 2.81
C PHE A 95 -11.46 7.99 3.47
N MET A 96 -11.96 8.29 4.67
CA MET A 96 -11.43 9.35 5.54
C MET A 96 -10.56 8.71 6.60
N ARG A 97 -9.29 9.04 6.58
CA ARG A 97 -8.31 8.55 7.54
C ARG A 97 -8.51 9.18 8.92
N LYS A 98 -8.33 8.39 9.95
CA LYS A 98 -8.22 8.84 11.32
C LYS A 98 -6.74 9.05 11.68
N GLU A 99 -6.42 10.19 12.28
CA GLU A 99 -5.07 10.46 12.77
C GLU A 99 -4.74 9.55 13.95
N PRO A 100 -3.66 8.74 13.88
CA PRO A 100 -3.36 7.75 14.92
C PRO A 100 -3.18 8.35 16.32
N ASP A 101 -2.55 9.52 16.43
CA ASP A 101 -2.20 10.14 17.71
C ASP A 101 -3.36 10.92 18.32
N SER A 102 -4.13 11.66 17.53
CA SER A 102 -5.23 12.52 17.99
C SER A 102 -6.59 11.84 17.92
N GLY A 103 -6.75 10.86 17.07
CA GLY A 103 -8.02 10.25 16.74
C GLY A 103 -8.95 11.14 15.93
N GLU A 104 -8.49 12.30 15.48
CA GLU A 104 -9.25 13.22 14.63
C GLU A 104 -9.30 12.69 13.20
N LEU A 105 -10.45 12.92 12.54
CA LEU A 105 -10.57 12.63 11.11
C LEU A 105 -9.83 13.70 10.32
N ILE A 106 -8.88 13.28 9.53
CA ILE A 106 -8.21 14.13 8.55
C ILE A 106 -8.83 13.96 7.18
N SER A 107 -8.44 14.81 6.23
CA SER A 107 -8.94 14.80 4.85
C SER A 107 -8.97 13.39 4.25
N PHE A 108 -9.77 13.21 3.19
CA PHE A 108 -9.81 11.97 2.43
C PHE A 108 -8.41 11.51 2.05
N VAL A 109 -8.11 10.24 2.32
CA VAL A 109 -6.93 9.58 1.77
C VAL A 109 -7.13 9.40 0.27
N GLU A 110 -8.35 8.99 -0.10
CA GLU A 110 -8.73 8.73 -1.48
C GLU A 110 -10.22 8.99 -1.69
N GLU A 111 -10.56 9.63 -2.81
CA GLU A 111 -11.95 9.90 -3.18
C GLU A 111 -12.65 8.67 -3.78
N ASP A 112 -11.91 7.81 -4.51
CA ASP A 112 -12.40 6.55 -5.05
C ASP A 112 -11.39 5.41 -4.81
N CYS A 113 -11.45 4.87 -3.60
CA CYS A 113 -10.56 3.78 -3.18
C CYS A 113 -10.76 2.50 -3.99
N PHE A 114 -11.97 2.25 -4.53
CA PHE A 114 -12.22 1.05 -5.32
C PHE A 114 -11.48 1.11 -6.66
N SER A 115 -11.74 2.15 -7.44
CA SER A 115 -11.16 2.28 -8.79
C SER A 115 -9.65 2.43 -8.74
N LEU A 116 -9.11 3.13 -7.71
CA LEU A 116 -7.67 3.29 -7.54
C LEU A 116 -6.96 1.95 -7.35
N ASN A 117 -7.50 1.09 -6.50
CA ASN A 117 -6.85 -0.17 -6.15
C ASN A 117 -7.27 -1.34 -7.05
N ASN A 118 -8.28 -1.15 -7.91
CA ASN A 118 -8.81 -2.17 -8.81
C ASN A 118 -9.08 -1.60 -10.22
N PRO A 119 -8.08 -1.07 -10.93
CA PRO A 119 -8.28 -0.35 -12.18
C PRO A 119 -8.92 -1.18 -13.30
N ASP A 120 -8.76 -2.50 -13.25
CA ASP A 120 -9.29 -3.44 -14.23
C ASP A 120 -10.61 -4.10 -13.81
N THR A 121 -11.18 -3.70 -12.66
CA THR A 121 -12.39 -4.29 -12.10
C THR A 121 -13.53 -3.28 -12.13
N HIS A 122 -14.61 -3.63 -12.82
CA HIS A 122 -15.82 -2.80 -12.83
C HIS A 122 -16.55 -2.87 -11.48
N PHE A 123 -16.88 -1.72 -10.90
CA PHE A 123 -17.71 -1.63 -9.71
C PHE A 123 -19.18 -1.48 -10.11
N SER A 124 -19.99 -2.45 -9.78
CA SER A 124 -21.40 -2.47 -10.17
C SER A 124 -22.20 -1.35 -9.49
N ALA A 125 -23.31 -0.99 -10.11
CA ALA A 125 -24.18 0.09 -9.65
C ALA A 125 -24.95 -0.24 -8.37
N TYR A 126 -25.36 0.79 -7.65
CA TYR A 126 -26.27 0.75 -6.50
C TYR A 126 -25.79 -0.16 -5.37
N VAL A 127 -24.68 0.24 -4.72
CA VAL A 127 -24.29 -0.41 -3.44
C VAL A 127 -25.47 -0.30 -2.48
N SER A 128 -25.93 -1.44 -2.02
CA SER A 128 -27.12 -1.57 -1.18
C SER A 128 -26.80 -1.95 0.26
N ASP A 129 -25.66 -2.58 0.49
CA ASP A 129 -25.23 -3.00 1.84
C ASP A 129 -23.72 -3.13 1.94
N VAL A 130 -23.20 -2.98 3.17
CA VAL A 130 -21.80 -3.13 3.50
C VAL A 130 -21.64 -3.78 4.86
N THR A 131 -20.70 -4.69 4.96
CA THR A 131 -20.28 -5.26 6.24
C THR A 131 -18.78 -5.51 6.25
N GLN A 132 -18.16 -5.55 7.43
CA GLN A 132 -16.78 -5.92 7.60
C GLN A 132 -16.66 -7.21 8.40
N SER A 133 -15.89 -8.16 7.94
CA SER A 133 -15.66 -9.42 8.62
C SER A 133 -14.32 -10.04 8.21
N ASN A 134 -13.56 -10.51 9.20
CA ASN A 134 -12.33 -11.30 9.00
C ASN A 134 -11.31 -10.66 8.04
N GLY A 135 -11.06 -9.35 8.13
CA GLY A 135 -10.08 -8.67 7.29
C GLY A 135 -10.60 -8.30 5.89
N ALA A 136 -11.91 -8.48 5.65
CA ALA A 136 -12.55 -8.09 4.40
C ALA A 136 -13.69 -7.10 4.61
N VAL A 137 -13.83 -6.15 3.70
CA VAL A 137 -15.04 -5.37 3.48
C VAL A 137 -15.87 -6.09 2.43
N ILE A 138 -17.11 -6.43 2.78
CA ILE A 138 -18.04 -7.12 1.89
C ILE A 138 -19.11 -6.12 1.46
N LEU A 139 -19.21 -5.91 0.15
CA LEU A 139 -20.14 -4.96 -0.47
C LEU A 139 -21.13 -5.71 -1.33
N ALA A 140 -22.41 -5.41 -1.15
CA ALA A 140 -23.49 -5.90 -2.01
C ALA A 140 -23.96 -4.78 -2.93
N CYS A 141 -23.87 -4.98 -4.24
CA CYS A 141 -24.42 -4.11 -5.26
C CYS A 141 -25.69 -4.73 -5.83
N LYS A 142 -26.78 -3.95 -5.87
CA LYS A 142 -28.03 -4.39 -6.48
C LYS A 142 -27.92 -4.50 -8.01
N GLY A 143 -27.06 -3.63 -8.61
CA GLY A 143 -27.03 -3.47 -10.05
C GLY A 143 -28.24 -2.69 -10.59
N ASP A 144 -28.32 -2.60 -11.92
CA ASP A 144 -29.40 -1.91 -12.65
C ASP A 144 -30.16 -2.82 -13.62
N ASP A 145 -30.05 -4.12 -13.43
CA ASP A 145 -30.64 -5.18 -14.27
C ASP A 145 -30.08 -5.20 -15.72
N THR A 146 -28.95 -4.51 -15.98
CA THR A 146 -28.26 -4.58 -17.26
C THR A 146 -27.10 -5.57 -17.20
N ALA A 147 -26.65 -6.04 -18.36
CA ALA A 147 -25.48 -6.91 -18.46
C ALA A 147 -24.17 -6.25 -18.00
N ASN A 148 -24.12 -4.92 -18.02
CA ASN A 148 -22.95 -4.14 -17.59
C ASN A 148 -22.91 -3.89 -16.07
N ASN A 149 -24.07 -3.92 -15.43
CA ASN A 149 -24.21 -3.69 -13.98
C ASN A 149 -25.09 -4.79 -13.35
N PRO A 150 -24.66 -6.04 -13.33
CA PRO A 150 -25.38 -7.12 -12.67
C PRO A 150 -25.34 -6.95 -11.14
N SER A 151 -26.20 -7.68 -10.43
CA SER A 151 -26.09 -7.79 -8.96
C SER A 151 -24.78 -8.48 -8.62
N MET A 152 -23.98 -7.92 -7.69
CA MET A 152 -22.65 -8.40 -7.35
C MET A 152 -22.38 -8.33 -5.87
N ILE A 153 -21.58 -9.24 -5.37
CA ILE A 153 -20.97 -9.16 -4.03
C ILE A 153 -19.46 -9.13 -4.19
N TYR A 154 -18.85 -8.09 -3.66
CA TYR A 154 -17.40 -7.92 -3.67
C TYR A 154 -16.84 -8.23 -2.29
N TYR A 155 -15.78 -9.02 -2.24
CA TYR A 155 -14.95 -9.23 -1.07
C TYR A 155 -13.65 -8.46 -1.30
N ILE A 156 -13.44 -7.42 -0.50
CA ILE A 156 -12.34 -6.47 -0.65
C ILE A 156 -11.48 -6.57 0.59
N ASN A 157 -10.17 -6.66 0.44
CA ASN A 157 -9.22 -6.62 1.54
C ASN A 157 -9.35 -5.30 2.30
N ASP A 158 -9.52 -5.32 3.62
CA ASP A 158 -9.78 -4.12 4.42
C ASP A 158 -8.52 -3.26 4.64
N LYS A 159 -7.33 -3.74 4.24
CA LYS A 159 -6.06 -3.03 4.36
C LYS A 159 -5.55 -2.46 3.04
N THR A 160 -5.91 -3.07 1.92
CA THR A 160 -5.41 -2.65 0.60
C THR A 160 -6.50 -2.13 -0.32
N PHE A 161 -7.76 -2.36 0.01
CA PHE A 161 -8.94 -2.14 -0.86
C PHE A 161 -8.89 -2.89 -2.20
N GLU A 162 -8.02 -3.88 -2.31
CA GLU A 162 -7.96 -4.78 -3.46
C GLU A 162 -9.08 -5.82 -3.39
N VAL A 163 -9.71 -6.09 -4.52
CA VAL A 163 -10.76 -7.12 -4.64
C VAL A 163 -10.12 -8.51 -4.55
N GLU A 164 -10.53 -9.29 -3.57
CA GLU A 164 -10.08 -10.68 -3.38
C GLU A 164 -11.01 -11.69 -4.05
N ASN A 165 -12.31 -11.40 -4.11
CA ASN A 165 -13.31 -12.27 -4.73
C ASN A 165 -14.55 -11.49 -5.16
N ILE A 166 -15.23 -11.99 -6.18
CA ILE A 166 -16.48 -11.46 -6.69
C ILE A 166 -17.47 -12.63 -6.85
N VAL A 167 -18.71 -12.43 -6.36
CA VAL A 167 -19.80 -13.38 -6.52
C VAL A 167 -20.98 -12.66 -7.21
N ASN A 168 -21.52 -13.32 -8.22
CA ASN A 168 -22.67 -12.88 -9.02
C ASN A 168 -23.90 -13.74 -8.67
#